data_4ce89756c28490f915c39e9f71701d47
#
_entry.id   4ce89756c28490f915c39e9f71701d47
#
_cell.length_a   1.000
_cell.length_b   1.000
_cell.length_c   1.000
_cell.angle_alpha   90.00
_cell.angle_beta   90.00
_cell.angle_gamma   90.00
#
_symmetry.space_group_name_H-M   'P 1'
#
loop_
_entity.id
_entity.type
_entity.pdbx_description
1 polymer ?
#
loop_
_entity_poly.entity_id
_entity_poly.type
_entity_poly.pdbx_seq_one_letter_code
_entity_poly.pdbx_strand_id
1 'polypeptide(L)'
;MMDTEAFREFKTGLTFLRDNFANRALLHIQRASELEKNNPYYMSYLGVALARTQQKWADAERLCDAAVRMKRNQAQLYLNLAEVYMVAGRKEDAREALVAGMKYARRDIRLNIAMAKLTPRRAPVFAFLERKHPLNRHFGMLRHRTLRAFGRDS
;
A
#
# COMPACT_ATOMS: atom_id res chain seq x y z
N MET A 1 12.51 18.38 21.26
CA MET A 1 12.93 18.07 19.88
C MET A 1 12.31 19.14 19.00
N MET A 2 13.11 20.06 18.44
CA MET A 2 12.55 21.12 17.60
C MET A 2 12.08 20.48 16.28
N ASP A 3 10.80 20.68 15.93
CA ASP A 3 10.27 20.25 14.64
C ASP A 3 10.97 21.06 13.54
N THR A 4 11.72 20.38 12.66
CA THR A 4 12.35 21.03 11.51
C THR A 4 11.29 21.58 10.57
N GLU A 5 11.64 22.57 9.74
CA GLU A 5 10.73 23.09 8.69
C GLU A 5 10.26 21.96 7.79
N ALA A 6 11.18 21.08 7.37
CA ALA A 6 10.88 19.91 6.55
C ALA A 6 9.83 19.00 7.20
N PHE A 7 9.95 18.74 8.49
CA PHE A 7 8.99 17.92 9.22
C PHE A 7 7.61 18.57 9.33
N ARG A 8 7.54 19.88 9.55
CA ARG A 8 6.27 20.63 9.58
C ARG A 8 5.56 20.58 8.23
N GLU A 9 6.30 20.84 7.15
CA GLU A 9 5.79 20.73 5.78
C GLU A 9 5.28 19.32 5.49
N PHE A 10 6.07 18.30 5.82
CA PHE A 10 5.67 16.91 5.63
C PHE A 10 4.38 16.56 6.40
N LYS A 11 4.28 16.95 7.66
CA LYS A 11 3.10 16.72 8.51
C LYS A 11 1.84 17.39 7.93
N THR A 12 1.98 18.61 7.43
CA THR A 12 0.89 19.32 6.73
C THR A 12 0.48 18.58 5.46
N GLY A 13 1.45 18.14 4.65
CA GLY A 13 1.20 17.34 3.46
C GLY A 13 0.48 16.02 3.74
N LEU A 14 0.87 15.31 4.81
CA LEU A 14 0.18 14.07 5.23
C LEU A 14 -1.29 14.33 5.61
N THR A 15 -1.57 15.45 6.28
CA THR A 15 -2.94 15.84 6.61
C THR A 15 -3.76 16.04 5.35
N PHE A 16 -3.23 16.77 4.37
CA PHE A 16 -3.92 16.97 3.09
C PHE A 16 -4.11 15.66 2.30
N LEU A 17 -3.14 14.73 2.32
CA LEU A 17 -3.32 13.41 1.69
C LEU A 17 -4.45 12.61 2.30
N ARG A 18 -4.53 12.61 3.64
CA ARG A 18 -5.60 11.94 4.38
C ARG A 18 -6.97 12.53 4.06
N ASP A 19 -7.04 13.85 3.94
CA ASP A 19 -8.27 14.59 3.69
C ASP A 19 -8.62 14.67 2.17
N ASN A 20 -7.91 13.89 1.33
CA ASN A 20 -8.08 13.80 -0.13
C ASN A 20 -7.76 15.10 -0.93
N PHE A 21 -7.04 16.03 -0.34
CA PHE A 21 -6.55 17.23 -1.02
C PHE A 21 -5.17 17.01 -1.66
N ALA A 22 -5.06 16.04 -2.59
CA ALA A 22 -3.81 15.57 -3.12
C ALA A 22 -2.94 16.68 -3.77
N ASN A 23 -3.54 17.65 -4.45
CA ASN A 23 -2.80 18.79 -5.04
C ASN A 23 -2.13 19.67 -3.97
N ARG A 24 -2.81 19.94 -2.86
CA ARG A 24 -2.21 20.68 -1.73
C ARG A 24 -1.13 19.86 -1.06
N ALA A 25 -1.39 18.58 -0.84
CA ALA A 25 -0.41 17.66 -0.29
C ALA A 25 0.88 17.65 -1.09
N LEU A 26 0.80 17.62 -2.43
CA LEU A 26 1.96 17.61 -3.31
C LEU A 26 2.89 18.79 -3.04
N LEU A 27 2.37 20.01 -2.91
CA LEU A 27 3.16 21.22 -2.67
C LEU A 27 3.96 21.11 -1.35
N HIS A 28 3.31 20.70 -0.28
CA HIS A 28 3.93 20.58 1.04
C HIS A 28 4.94 19.43 1.10
N ILE A 29 4.61 18.25 0.54
CA ILE A 29 5.51 17.09 0.52
C ILE A 29 6.72 17.36 -0.39
N GLN A 30 6.53 18.05 -1.52
CA GLN A 30 7.61 18.46 -2.39
C GLN A 30 8.55 19.40 -1.63
N ARG A 31 8.03 20.40 -0.92
CA ARG A 31 8.85 21.32 -0.11
C ARG A 31 9.64 20.57 0.97
N ALA A 32 9.02 19.63 1.67
CA ALA A 32 9.71 18.79 2.65
C ALA A 32 10.84 17.98 2.00
N SER A 33 10.61 17.40 0.83
CA SER A 33 11.61 16.62 0.08
C SER A 33 12.76 17.48 -0.46
N GLU A 34 12.52 18.75 -0.78
CA GLU A 34 13.57 19.71 -1.17
C GLU A 34 14.47 20.09 0.00
N LEU A 35 13.87 20.25 1.18
CA LEU A 35 14.59 20.59 2.43
C LEU A 35 15.43 19.42 2.95
N GLU A 36 14.93 18.18 2.83
CA GLU A 36 15.63 16.96 3.24
C GLU A 36 15.60 15.93 2.09
N LYS A 37 16.46 16.11 1.11
CA LYS A 37 16.49 15.34 -0.17
C LYS A 37 16.60 13.83 -0.02
N ASN A 38 17.24 13.34 1.02
CA ASN A 38 17.51 11.91 1.22
C ASN A 38 16.64 11.28 2.30
N ASN A 39 15.48 11.87 2.61
CA ASN A 39 14.55 11.29 3.55
C ASN A 39 13.62 10.29 2.83
N PRO A 40 13.73 8.98 3.09
CA PRO A 40 12.96 7.96 2.36
C PRO A 40 11.45 8.10 2.58
N TYR A 41 10.99 8.63 3.70
CA TYR A 41 9.58 8.88 3.93
C TYR A 41 9.06 9.99 3.02
N TYR A 42 9.79 11.11 2.95
CA TYR A 42 9.37 12.24 2.09
C TYR A 42 9.37 11.84 0.63
N MET A 43 10.40 11.09 0.18
CA MET A 43 10.46 10.56 -1.18
C MET A 43 9.27 9.65 -1.52
N SER A 44 8.95 8.70 -0.65
CA SER A 44 7.85 7.75 -0.92
C SER A 44 6.48 8.42 -0.92
N TYR A 45 6.24 9.38 -0.03
CA TYR A 45 4.99 10.13 -0.02
C TYR A 45 4.90 11.14 -1.17
N LEU A 46 6.04 11.69 -1.65
CA LEU A 46 6.08 12.46 -2.88
C LEU A 46 5.64 11.60 -4.08
N GLY A 47 6.10 10.34 -4.15
CA GLY A 47 5.63 9.38 -5.14
C GLY A 47 4.13 9.18 -5.09
N VAL A 48 3.55 8.96 -3.91
CA VAL A 48 2.09 8.84 -3.74
C VAL A 48 1.36 10.10 -4.22
N ALA A 49 1.84 11.29 -3.82
CA ALA A 49 1.21 12.54 -4.22
C ALA A 49 1.26 12.77 -5.75
N LEU A 50 2.38 12.47 -6.39
CA LEU A 50 2.54 12.54 -7.86
C LEU A 50 1.60 11.57 -8.58
N ALA A 51 1.49 10.32 -8.07
CA ALA A 51 0.59 9.33 -8.64
C ALA A 51 -0.88 9.78 -8.58
N ARG A 52 -1.30 10.34 -7.45
CA ARG A 52 -2.69 10.80 -7.24
C ARG A 52 -3.07 12.06 -8.01
N THR A 53 -2.09 12.93 -8.35
CA THR A 53 -2.36 14.25 -8.95
C THR A 53 -2.03 14.33 -10.41
N GLN A 54 -0.86 13.85 -10.81
CA GLN A 54 -0.28 14.09 -12.13
C GLN A 54 -0.18 12.84 -13.00
N GLN A 55 -0.58 11.68 -12.47
CA GLN A 55 -0.46 10.37 -13.14
C GLN A 55 0.97 10.08 -13.66
N LYS A 56 1.98 10.64 -13.01
CA LYS A 56 3.40 10.40 -13.32
C LYS A 56 3.86 9.08 -12.71
N TRP A 57 3.33 7.98 -13.24
CA TRP A 57 3.53 6.63 -12.69
C TRP A 57 5.00 6.24 -12.57
N ALA A 58 5.80 6.48 -13.61
CA ALA A 58 7.22 6.12 -13.64
C ALA A 58 8.04 6.89 -12.58
N ASP A 59 7.80 8.19 -12.43
CA ASP A 59 8.48 8.99 -11.42
C ASP A 59 8.05 8.60 -10.00
N ALA A 60 6.76 8.36 -9.81
CA ALA A 60 6.20 7.92 -8.53
C ALA A 60 6.78 6.56 -8.10
N GLU A 61 6.82 5.59 -9.01
CA GLU A 61 7.42 4.28 -8.79
C GLU A 61 8.90 4.39 -8.43
N ARG A 62 9.68 5.14 -9.23
CA ARG A 62 11.11 5.35 -9.00
C ARG A 62 11.40 5.94 -7.60
N LEU A 63 10.61 6.93 -7.16
CA LEU A 63 10.77 7.53 -5.84
C LEU A 63 10.45 6.54 -4.72
N CYS A 64 9.37 5.77 -4.85
CA CYS A 64 9.00 4.77 -3.85
C CYS A 64 9.99 3.60 -3.80
N ASP A 65 10.48 3.12 -4.95
CA ASP A 65 11.50 2.08 -5.02
C ASP A 65 12.82 2.53 -4.38
N ALA A 66 13.27 3.75 -4.69
CA ALA A 66 14.47 4.31 -4.06
C ALA A 66 14.31 4.38 -2.54
N ALA A 67 13.15 4.83 -2.03
CA ALA A 67 12.87 4.89 -0.61
C ALA A 67 12.90 3.50 0.05
N VAL A 68 12.30 2.49 -0.58
CA VAL A 68 12.32 1.09 -0.10
C VAL A 68 13.74 0.56 -0.03
N ARG A 69 14.60 0.82 -1.05
CA ARG A 69 16.01 0.40 -1.04
C ARG A 69 16.80 1.02 0.11
N MET A 70 16.50 2.27 0.47
CA MET A 70 17.17 2.98 1.58
C MET A 70 16.80 2.40 2.96
N LYS A 71 15.52 2.00 3.17
CA LYS A 71 15.03 1.47 4.46
C LYS A 71 14.07 0.29 4.28
N ARG A 72 14.63 -0.88 3.96
CA ARG A 72 13.86 -2.11 3.67
C ARG A 72 12.98 -2.63 4.81
N ASN A 73 13.28 -2.27 6.05
CA ASN A 73 12.53 -2.74 7.22
C ASN A 73 11.32 -1.85 7.60
N GLN A 74 10.96 -0.89 6.74
CA GLN A 74 9.89 0.05 6.99
C GLN A 74 8.63 -0.29 6.17
N ALA A 75 7.62 -0.84 6.82
CA ALA A 75 6.37 -1.24 6.18
C ALA A 75 5.68 -0.11 5.42
N GLN A 76 5.76 1.14 5.93
CA GLN A 76 5.12 2.28 5.31
C GLN A 76 5.61 2.53 3.87
N LEU A 77 6.88 2.26 3.59
CA LEU A 77 7.44 2.48 2.25
C LEU A 77 6.85 1.50 1.22
N TYR A 78 6.62 0.25 1.63
CA TYR A 78 5.94 -0.75 0.79
C TYR A 78 4.45 -0.46 0.62
N LEU A 79 3.81 0.07 1.67
CA LEU A 79 2.42 0.51 1.58
C LEU A 79 2.26 1.66 0.58
N ASN A 80 3.17 2.63 0.59
CA ASN A 80 3.19 3.73 -0.35
C ASN A 80 3.46 3.26 -1.78
N LEU A 81 4.42 2.34 -1.98
CA LEU A 81 4.68 1.73 -3.30
C LEU A 81 3.46 0.96 -3.82
N ALA A 82 2.84 0.14 -2.97
CA ALA A 82 1.61 -0.58 -3.33
C ALA A 82 0.47 0.39 -3.68
N GLU A 83 0.36 1.51 -2.98
CA GLU A 83 -0.63 2.55 -3.28
C GLU A 83 -0.39 3.18 -4.66
N VAL A 84 0.86 3.50 -5.02
CA VAL A 84 1.23 4.00 -6.36
C VAL A 84 0.78 3.01 -7.44
N TYR A 85 1.08 1.72 -7.27
CA TYR A 85 0.63 0.69 -8.20
C TYR A 85 -0.89 0.55 -8.27
N MET A 86 -1.58 0.67 -7.12
CA MET A 86 -3.04 0.62 -7.08
C MET A 86 -3.69 1.77 -7.84
N VAL A 87 -3.19 2.99 -7.67
CA VAL A 87 -3.68 4.18 -8.39
C VAL A 87 -3.40 4.07 -9.89
N ALA A 88 -2.29 3.42 -10.27
CA ALA A 88 -1.95 3.10 -11.66
C ALA A 88 -2.74 1.91 -12.25
N GLY A 89 -3.61 1.24 -11.47
CA GLY A 89 -4.36 0.07 -11.92
C GLY A 89 -3.55 -1.24 -11.92
N ARG A 90 -2.29 -1.23 -11.49
CA ARG A 90 -1.33 -2.34 -11.50
C ARG A 90 -1.44 -3.18 -10.22
N LYS A 91 -2.52 -3.96 -10.11
CA LYS A 91 -2.86 -4.71 -8.87
C LYS A 91 -1.85 -5.81 -8.52
N GLU A 92 -1.28 -6.50 -9.51
CA GLU A 92 -0.31 -7.56 -9.26
C GLU A 92 1.01 -6.98 -8.72
N ASP A 93 1.48 -5.87 -9.28
CA ASP A 93 2.67 -5.18 -8.78
C ASP A 93 2.46 -4.66 -7.35
N ALA A 94 1.26 -4.15 -7.05
CA ALA A 94 0.90 -3.77 -5.68
C ALA A 94 0.95 -4.97 -4.72
N ARG A 95 0.49 -6.14 -5.17
CA ARG A 95 0.54 -7.38 -4.38
C ARG A 95 1.98 -7.81 -4.13
N GLU A 96 2.84 -7.76 -5.13
CA GLU A 96 4.26 -8.09 -5.01
C GLU A 96 4.99 -7.16 -4.05
N ALA A 97 4.73 -5.85 -4.14
CA ALA A 97 5.26 -4.86 -3.20
C ALA A 97 4.88 -5.18 -1.75
N LEU A 98 3.61 -5.56 -1.50
CA LEU A 98 3.16 -5.95 -0.16
C LEU A 98 3.79 -7.26 0.32
N VAL A 99 3.97 -8.25 -0.56
CA VAL A 99 4.68 -9.51 -0.23
C VAL A 99 6.12 -9.22 0.17
N ALA A 100 6.81 -8.37 -0.59
CA ALA A 100 8.17 -7.93 -0.24
C ALA A 100 8.18 -7.21 1.13
N GLY A 101 7.21 -6.33 1.39
CA GLY A 101 7.05 -5.68 2.69
C GLY A 101 6.88 -6.67 3.83
N MET A 102 6.05 -7.69 3.66
CA MET A 102 5.87 -8.75 4.66
C MET A 102 7.15 -9.55 4.93
N LYS A 103 8.01 -9.71 3.93
CA LYS A 103 9.31 -10.38 4.09
C LYS A 103 10.26 -9.57 4.96
N TYR A 104 10.33 -8.26 4.78
CA TYR A 104 11.31 -7.39 5.42
C TYR A 104 10.79 -6.66 6.67
N ALA A 105 9.49 -6.39 6.75
CA ALA A 105 8.82 -5.72 7.88
C ALA A 105 7.75 -6.63 8.52
N ARG A 106 8.13 -7.85 8.88
CA ARG A 106 7.26 -9.01 9.24
C ARG A 106 6.20 -8.76 10.32
N ARG A 107 6.41 -7.79 11.21
CA ARG A 107 5.52 -7.55 12.37
C ARG A 107 4.45 -6.49 12.12
N ASP A 108 4.43 -5.87 10.94
CA ASP A 108 3.49 -4.79 10.67
C ASP A 108 2.17 -5.32 10.11
N ILE A 109 1.13 -5.28 10.93
CA ILE A 109 -0.21 -5.75 10.58
C ILE A 109 -0.83 -4.97 9.41
N ARG A 110 -0.41 -3.73 9.15
CA ARG A 110 -0.95 -2.89 8.06
C ARG A 110 -0.72 -3.52 6.69
N LEU A 111 0.40 -4.23 6.49
CA LEU A 111 0.69 -4.97 5.26
C LEU A 111 -0.33 -6.09 5.01
N ASN A 112 -0.68 -6.84 6.07
CA ASN A 112 -1.70 -7.89 5.97
C ASN A 112 -3.09 -7.33 5.67
N ILE A 113 -3.43 -6.18 6.27
CA ILE A 113 -4.69 -5.48 6.02
C ILE A 113 -4.73 -4.98 4.57
N ALA A 114 -3.64 -4.38 4.07
CA ALA A 114 -3.54 -3.93 2.68
C ALA A 114 -3.66 -5.10 1.71
N MET A 115 -2.96 -6.21 1.95
CA MET A 115 -3.07 -7.44 1.15
C MET A 115 -4.51 -7.98 1.12
N ALA A 116 -5.18 -8.02 2.26
CA ALA A 116 -6.58 -8.49 2.33
C ALA A 116 -7.54 -7.62 1.50
N LYS A 117 -7.27 -6.33 1.38
CA LYS A 117 -8.05 -5.41 0.52
C LYS A 117 -7.84 -5.67 -0.97
N LEU A 118 -6.64 -6.09 -1.37
CA LEU A 118 -6.31 -6.42 -2.77
C LEU A 118 -6.89 -7.77 -3.20
N THR A 119 -7.01 -8.70 -2.26
CA THR A 119 -7.52 -10.03 -2.57
C THR A 119 -9.04 -9.96 -2.81
N PRO A 120 -9.54 -10.29 -4.01
CA PRO A 120 -10.96 -10.27 -4.26
C PRO A 120 -11.67 -11.23 -3.30
N ARG A 121 -12.73 -10.74 -2.66
CA ARG A 121 -13.56 -11.60 -1.80
C ARG A 121 -14.16 -12.70 -2.66
N ARG A 122 -13.84 -13.96 -2.36
CA ARG A 122 -14.43 -15.10 -3.06
C ARG A 122 -15.95 -15.03 -2.99
N ALA A 123 -16.60 -15.33 -4.11
CA ALA A 123 -18.05 -15.45 -4.17
C ALA A 123 -18.53 -16.55 -3.19
N PRO A 124 -19.69 -16.37 -2.53
CA PRO A 124 -20.26 -17.43 -1.69
C PRO A 124 -20.48 -18.68 -2.53
N VAL A 125 -20.36 -19.85 -1.90
CA VAL A 125 -20.53 -21.15 -2.61
C VAL A 125 -21.96 -21.26 -3.18
N PHE A 126 -22.94 -20.75 -2.43
CA PHE A 126 -24.32 -20.67 -2.87
C PHE A 126 -24.72 -19.20 -3.02
N ALA A 127 -24.81 -18.72 -4.27
CA ALA A 127 -25.07 -17.33 -4.59
C ALA A 127 -26.48 -16.87 -4.19
N PHE A 128 -27.43 -17.81 -4.07
CA PHE A 128 -28.82 -17.55 -3.69
C PHE A 128 -29.04 -17.51 -2.16
N LEU A 129 -28.04 -17.85 -1.36
CA LEU A 129 -28.10 -17.79 0.09
C LEU A 129 -27.29 -16.61 0.60
N GLU A 130 -27.76 -15.98 1.69
CA GLU A 130 -26.98 -14.95 2.36
C GLU A 130 -25.58 -15.45 2.75
N ARG A 131 -24.59 -14.57 2.67
CA ARG A 131 -23.19 -14.90 2.96
C ARG A 131 -22.96 -15.46 4.37
N LYS A 132 -23.80 -15.05 5.33
CA LYS A 132 -23.80 -15.49 6.74
C LYS A 132 -24.47 -16.84 6.96
N HIS A 133 -25.17 -17.38 5.94
CA HIS A 133 -25.90 -18.63 6.06
C HIS A 133 -24.95 -19.79 6.42
N PRO A 134 -25.32 -20.69 7.37
CA PRO A 134 -24.45 -21.76 7.87
C PRO A 134 -23.85 -22.64 6.76
N LEU A 135 -24.62 -22.93 5.71
CA LEU A 135 -24.17 -23.70 4.54
C LEU A 135 -23.03 -23.00 3.81
N ASN A 136 -23.13 -21.70 3.53
CA ASN A 136 -22.05 -20.94 2.87
C ASN A 136 -20.79 -20.92 3.73
N ARG A 137 -20.94 -20.85 5.05
CA ARG A 137 -19.82 -20.87 6.00
C ARG A 137 -19.14 -22.25 6.02
N HIS A 138 -19.92 -23.33 6.10
CA HIS A 138 -19.39 -24.70 6.19
C HIS A 138 -18.71 -25.14 4.89
N PHE A 139 -19.37 -25.00 3.75
CA PHE A 139 -18.81 -25.36 2.45
C PHE A 139 -17.71 -24.43 1.97
N GLY A 140 -17.72 -23.16 2.38
CA GLY A 140 -16.62 -22.24 2.16
C GLY A 140 -15.32 -22.69 2.85
N MET A 141 -15.42 -23.22 4.08
CA MET A 141 -14.27 -23.78 4.81
C MET A 141 -13.73 -25.08 4.16
N LEU A 142 -14.61 -25.97 3.72
CA LEU A 142 -14.26 -27.19 3.00
C LEU A 142 -13.51 -26.87 1.70
N ARG A 143 -14.05 -25.98 0.87
CA ARG A 143 -13.41 -25.54 -0.38
C ARG A 143 -12.03 -24.91 -0.12
N HIS A 144 -11.86 -24.20 0.98
CA HIS A 144 -10.57 -23.63 1.35
C HIS A 144 -9.55 -24.74 1.74
N ARG A 145 -9.98 -25.80 2.42
CA ARG A 145 -9.15 -26.93 2.80
C ARG A 145 -8.68 -27.73 1.59
N THR A 146 -9.58 -28.05 0.66
CA THR A 146 -9.24 -28.79 -0.57
C THR A 146 -8.27 -28.02 -1.45
N LEU A 147 -8.49 -26.71 -1.68
CA LEU A 147 -7.58 -25.89 -2.49
C LEU A 147 -6.19 -25.71 -1.87
N ARG A 148 -6.08 -25.74 -0.52
CA ARG A 148 -4.76 -25.76 0.14
C ARG A 148 -4.05 -27.12 0.01
N ALA A 149 -4.78 -28.21 -0.05
CA ALA A 149 -4.20 -29.55 -0.22
C ALA A 149 -3.65 -29.73 -1.65
N PHE A 150 -4.39 -29.26 -2.66
CA PHE A 150 -3.97 -29.36 -4.07
C PHE A 150 -2.92 -28.32 -4.50
N GLY A 151 -2.76 -27.21 -3.79
CA GLY A 151 -1.78 -26.16 -4.12
C GLY A 151 -0.40 -26.36 -3.50
N ARG A 152 -0.12 -27.52 -2.89
CA ARG A 152 1.19 -27.86 -2.29
C ARG A 152 2.11 -28.68 -3.19
N ASP A 153 1.61 -29.16 -4.31
CA ASP A 153 2.33 -30.05 -5.22
C ASP A 153 2.60 -29.40 -6.60
N SER A 154 2.83 -28.08 -6.62
CA SER A 154 3.25 -27.37 -7.86
C SER A 154 4.40 -26.43 -7.58
#